data_e780b1cc68631ae4372cf56e7f1bf023
#
_entry.id   e780b1cc68631ae4372cf56e7f1bf023
#
_cell.length_a   1.000
_cell.length_b   1.000
_cell.length_c   1.000
_cell.angle_alpha   90.00
_cell.angle_beta   90.00
_cell.angle_gamma   90.00
#
_symmetry.space_group_name_H-M   'P 1'
#
loop_
_entity.id
_entity.type
_entity.pdbx_description
1 polymer ?
#
loop_
_entity_poly.entity_id
_entity_poly.type
_entity_poly.pdbx_seq_one_letter_code
_entity_poly.pdbx_strand_id
1 'polypeptide(L)'
;MAFQIPTPMLTALTLTITLAVASLLGSEPGVGQASDLAALAQQPLDESEAFRPVSQSALDVAAARLRSAIVPLQNLLTRSPSGANWKIYLDWPGLTLQAASAKNADLPTLKRLEQLLLSEENGLEMHQFVAVRRALSAYAEAVEAAKAPQAQALYKTRMQKLSAAVAAGATAGTTEALAAIGPLLAQLEQSGQAPVALAKVRSVVNQPNLYLDINESLLGSAVNRSIDQTAAVNDVILGTRICGSGHTTGLVLLDFVPAADRAIVDLNLDAINQSNTIGTRGRVTVRTHGVTKLDARKRIIISEQGVSALPVEAHASANTSTTGLSISKNCGKQIIQRIATKKIAEMRPQAEAAAEQAARKRLRSQFDEQTAGPIAKASADYQTKFRRPLLERGWYPEFLHINTSDSQLSIVARKALVDQIAAFTPPPAVDPDAVISSRVHETLVNNAAEIALGGRTIDQTDVEKMAREQNTTVHESLHSDPDQPPWSITFARLRPVELDADNGRIK
;
A
#
# COMPACT_ATOMS: atom_id res chain seq x y z
N MET A 1 6.56 37.33 -4.39
CA MET A 1 7.16 36.22 -5.19
C MET A 1 6.11 35.14 -5.24
N ALA A 2 5.58 34.82 -6.40
CA ALA A 2 4.70 33.68 -6.60
C ALA A 2 5.51 32.57 -7.26
N PHE A 3 5.83 31.53 -6.51
CA PHE A 3 6.37 30.26 -7.03
C PHE A 3 5.18 29.41 -7.49
N GLN A 4 5.11 29.03 -8.75
CA GLN A 4 4.15 28.03 -9.20
C GLN A 4 4.87 26.68 -9.36
N ILE A 5 4.53 25.72 -8.50
CA ILE A 5 4.89 24.31 -8.67
C ILE A 5 3.77 23.68 -9.50
N PRO A 6 4.01 23.17 -10.72
CA PRO A 6 2.94 22.59 -11.56
C PRO A 6 2.35 21.32 -10.96
N THR A 7 1.07 21.16 -11.18
CA THR A 7 0.14 20.15 -10.65
C THR A 7 0.40 18.67 -11.03
N PRO A 8 1.24 18.26 -12.00
CA PRO A 8 1.43 16.85 -12.34
C PRO A 8 2.23 16.01 -11.32
N MET A 9 2.70 16.64 -10.24
CA MET A 9 3.68 16.12 -9.31
C MET A 9 3.28 14.83 -8.56
N LEU A 10 2.03 14.62 -8.26
CA LEU A 10 1.57 13.44 -7.49
C LEU A 10 0.65 12.51 -8.26
N THR A 11 0.21 12.88 -9.45
CA THR A 11 -0.44 11.95 -10.40
C THR A 11 0.54 10.86 -10.85
N ALA A 12 1.82 11.15 -10.92
CA ALA A 12 2.85 10.17 -11.21
C ALA A 12 2.98 9.12 -10.08
N LEU A 13 2.90 9.53 -8.80
CA LEU A 13 3.01 8.62 -7.66
C LEU A 13 1.81 7.67 -7.55
N THR A 14 0.59 8.17 -7.81
CA THR A 14 -0.63 7.35 -7.85
C THR A 14 -0.71 6.47 -9.09
N LEU A 15 -0.22 6.94 -10.24
CA LEU A 15 -0.18 6.17 -11.48
C LEU A 15 0.80 4.99 -11.38
N THR A 16 1.92 5.16 -10.68
CA THR A 16 2.95 4.13 -10.52
C THR A 16 2.46 2.96 -9.67
N ILE A 17 1.68 3.21 -8.64
CA ILE A 17 1.07 2.14 -7.81
C ILE A 17 -0.01 1.40 -8.61
N THR A 18 -0.71 2.06 -9.51
CA THR A 18 -1.76 1.46 -10.36
C THR A 18 -1.17 0.69 -11.56
N LEU A 19 -0.05 1.13 -12.13
CA LEU A 19 0.64 0.45 -13.24
C LEU A 19 1.36 -0.84 -12.80
N ALA A 20 1.78 -0.95 -11.55
CA ALA A 20 2.46 -2.14 -11.03
C ALA A 20 1.59 -3.40 -11.06
N VAL A 21 0.27 -3.26 -11.08
CA VAL A 21 -0.68 -4.38 -11.25
C VAL A 21 -0.82 -4.82 -12.71
N ALA A 22 -0.46 -3.97 -13.67
CA ALA A 22 -0.60 -4.25 -15.10
C ALA A 22 0.63 -4.90 -15.77
N SER A 23 1.80 -4.92 -15.10
CA SER A 23 3.06 -5.47 -15.66
C SER A 23 3.33 -6.92 -15.21
N LEU A 24 2.34 -7.80 -15.31
CA LEU A 24 2.37 -9.18 -14.78
C LEU A 24 3.10 -10.21 -15.68
N LEU A 25 4.09 -9.85 -16.46
CA LEU A 25 4.73 -10.80 -17.38
C LEU A 25 6.26 -10.82 -17.23
N GLY A 26 6.78 -11.84 -16.58
CA GLY A 26 8.16 -12.28 -16.71
C GLY A 26 8.96 -12.44 -15.42
N SER A 27 9.08 -13.67 -14.90
CA SER A 27 10.13 -14.01 -13.93
C SER A 27 10.51 -15.50 -14.04
N GLU A 28 11.81 -15.77 -14.02
CA GLU A 28 12.33 -17.15 -13.97
C GLU A 28 12.33 -17.70 -12.54
N PRO A 29 12.03 -18.99 -12.31
CA PRO A 29 12.08 -19.60 -10.98
C PRO A 29 13.53 -19.87 -10.53
N GLY A 30 13.84 -19.51 -9.29
CA GLY A 30 15.14 -19.78 -8.67
C GLY A 30 15.24 -21.21 -8.10
N VAL A 31 16.34 -21.90 -8.39
CA VAL A 31 16.58 -23.35 -8.11
C VAL A 31 16.98 -23.66 -6.64
N GLY A 32 16.77 -22.79 -5.66
CA GLY A 32 17.42 -22.92 -4.33
C GLY A 32 16.65 -23.64 -3.21
N GLN A 33 15.33 -23.89 -3.30
CA GLN A 33 14.52 -24.25 -2.12
C GLN A 33 13.98 -25.69 -2.03
N ALA A 34 14.17 -26.52 -3.03
CA ALA A 34 13.73 -27.94 -2.97
C ALA A 34 14.43 -28.71 -1.83
N SER A 35 15.71 -28.39 -1.54
CA SER A 35 16.47 -28.99 -0.43
C SER A 35 15.92 -28.61 0.94
N ASP A 36 15.46 -27.37 1.11
CA ASP A 36 14.94 -26.87 2.37
C ASP A 36 13.58 -27.47 2.69
N LEU A 37 12.70 -27.61 1.70
CA LEU A 37 11.42 -28.29 1.83
C LEU A 37 11.60 -29.77 2.18
N ALA A 38 12.54 -30.47 1.53
CA ALA A 38 12.82 -31.88 1.82
C ALA A 38 13.27 -32.09 3.28
N ALA A 39 14.14 -31.20 3.79
CA ALA A 39 14.58 -31.22 5.18
C ALA A 39 13.43 -30.93 6.17
N LEU A 40 12.44 -30.13 5.76
CA LEU A 40 11.28 -29.81 6.58
C LEU A 40 10.22 -30.91 6.65
N ALA A 41 10.23 -31.89 5.75
CA ALA A 41 9.24 -32.97 5.74
C ALA A 41 9.26 -33.81 7.04
N GLN A 42 10.40 -33.89 7.72
CA GLN A 42 10.53 -34.60 9.00
C GLN A 42 9.93 -33.82 10.20
N GLN A 43 9.91 -32.50 10.16
CA GLN A 43 9.48 -31.64 11.28
C GLN A 43 8.05 -31.96 11.81
N PRO A 44 7.02 -32.17 10.95
CA PRO A 44 5.71 -32.60 11.43
C PRO A 44 5.74 -33.93 12.17
N LEU A 45 6.59 -34.85 11.75
CA LEU A 45 6.70 -36.17 12.42
C LEU A 45 7.32 -36.04 13.81
N ASP A 46 8.30 -35.15 14.01
CA ASP A 46 8.95 -34.91 15.29
C ASP A 46 7.98 -34.38 16.34
N GLU A 47 6.96 -33.58 15.94
CA GLU A 47 5.92 -33.07 16.85
C GLU A 47 4.65 -33.92 16.86
N SER A 48 4.57 -35.02 16.12
CA SER A 48 3.34 -35.83 15.96
C SER A 48 2.79 -36.44 17.28
N GLU A 49 3.62 -36.56 18.28
CA GLU A 49 3.23 -37.05 19.64
C GLU A 49 2.89 -35.91 20.61
N ALA A 50 3.14 -34.65 20.24
CA ALA A 50 3.02 -33.49 21.13
C ALA A 50 1.61 -32.86 21.11
N PHE A 51 0.56 -33.68 20.95
CA PHE A 51 -0.82 -33.18 20.98
C PHE A 51 -1.14 -32.47 22.30
N ARG A 52 -1.76 -31.27 22.18
CA ARG A 52 -2.21 -30.47 23.32
C ARG A 52 -3.71 -30.22 23.21
N PRO A 53 -4.51 -30.68 24.21
CA PRO A 53 -5.93 -30.37 24.22
C PRO A 53 -6.19 -28.87 24.20
N VAL A 54 -7.13 -28.45 23.36
CA VAL A 54 -7.49 -27.02 23.22
C VAL A 54 -8.17 -26.56 24.52
N SER A 55 -7.69 -25.44 25.06
CA SER A 55 -8.25 -24.90 26.32
C SER A 55 -9.64 -24.29 26.11
N GLN A 56 -10.44 -24.21 27.15
CA GLN A 56 -11.74 -23.53 27.12
C GLN A 56 -11.60 -22.08 26.69
N SER A 57 -10.56 -21.37 27.14
CA SER A 57 -10.28 -20.00 26.76
C SER A 57 -10.05 -19.86 25.25
N ALA A 58 -9.34 -20.80 24.61
CA ALA A 58 -9.14 -20.78 23.16
C ALA A 58 -10.46 -21.02 22.40
N LEU A 59 -11.33 -21.90 22.91
CA LEU A 59 -12.67 -22.09 22.35
C LEU A 59 -13.53 -20.83 22.47
N ASP A 60 -13.46 -20.12 23.59
CA ASP A 60 -14.20 -18.87 23.80
C ASP A 60 -13.73 -17.77 22.83
N VAL A 61 -12.43 -17.69 22.55
CA VAL A 61 -11.86 -16.80 21.54
C VAL A 61 -12.36 -17.16 20.15
N ALA A 62 -12.38 -18.44 19.78
CA ALA A 62 -12.85 -18.89 18.47
C ALA A 62 -14.37 -18.61 18.30
N ALA A 63 -15.18 -18.85 19.31
CA ALA A 63 -16.61 -18.49 19.31
C ALA A 63 -16.83 -16.97 19.18
N ALA A 64 -16.00 -16.17 19.85
CA ALA A 64 -16.06 -14.71 19.73
C ALA A 64 -15.70 -14.23 18.31
N ARG A 65 -14.71 -14.85 17.66
CA ARG A 65 -14.36 -14.55 16.25
C ARG A 65 -15.52 -14.89 15.31
N LEU A 66 -16.17 -16.04 15.49
CA LEU A 66 -17.36 -16.38 14.71
C LEU A 66 -18.47 -15.36 14.91
N ARG A 67 -18.74 -14.96 16.14
CA ARG A 67 -19.74 -13.94 16.47
C ARG A 67 -19.42 -12.59 15.79
N SER A 68 -18.16 -12.19 15.80
CA SER A 68 -17.72 -10.96 15.11
C SER A 68 -17.89 -11.04 13.58
N ALA A 69 -17.67 -12.22 12.99
CA ALA A 69 -17.86 -12.42 11.54
C ALA A 69 -19.35 -12.43 11.15
N ILE A 70 -20.24 -12.86 12.04
CA ILE A 70 -21.69 -12.87 11.81
C ILE A 70 -22.29 -11.48 11.70
N VAL A 71 -21.75 -10.48 12.41
CA VAL A 71 -22.32 -9.11 12.46
C VAL A 71 -22.39 -8.45 11.08
N PRO A 72 -21.34 -8.39 10.24
CA PRO A 72 -21.43 -7.85 8.90
C PRO A 72 -22.42 -8.62 8.00
N LEU A 73 -22.47 -9.96 8.12
CA LEU A 73 -23.42 -10.78 7.38
C LEU A 73 -24.85 -10.47 7.79
N GLN A 74 -25.14 -10.36 9.08
CA GLN A 74 -26.45 -9.97 9.59
C GLN A 74 -26.91 -8.62 9.01
N ASN A 75 -26.01 -7.64 8.98
CA ASN A 75 -26.30 -6.32 8.43
C ASN A 75 -26.62 -6.38 6.93
N LEU A 76 -25.90 -7.21 6.17
CA LEU A 76 -26.17 -7.47 4.76
C LEU A 76 -27.56 -8.10 4.60
N LEU A 77 -27.85 -9.19 5.31
CA LEU A 77 -29.11 -9.93 5.22
C LEU A 77 -30.32 -9.09 5.67
N THR A 78 -30.14 -8.18 6.61
CA THR A 78 -31.23 -7.29 7.06
C THR A 78 -31.63 -6.29 5.98
N ARG A 79 -30.70 -5.92 5.10
CA ARG A 79 -30.94 -4.96 4.01
C ARG A 79 -31.31 -5.63 2.68
N SER A 80 -31.11 -6.94 2.56
CA SER A 80 -31.36 -7.70 1.33
C SER A 80 -32.80 -8.18 1.26
N PRO A 81 -33.47 -8.07 0.10
CA PRO A 81 -34.79 -8.68 -0.13
C PRO A 81 -34.84 -10.20 0.11
N SER A 82 -33.76 -10.91 -0.20
CA SER A 82 -33.59 -12.35 0.01
C SER A 82 -33.06 -12.71 1.41
N GLY A 83 -32.85 -11.75 2.29
CA GLY A 83 -32.21 -11.97 3.59
C GLY A 83 -32.95 -12.94 4.50
N ALA A 84 -34.28 -12.97 4.45
CA ALA A 84 -35.07 -13.95 5.20
C ALA A 84 -34.81 -15.39 4.72
N ASN A 85 -34.77 -15.60 3.40
CA ASN A 85 -34.49 -16.91 2.80
C ASN A 85 -33.08 -17.40 3.15
N TRP A 86 -32.10 -16.51 3.09
CA TRP A 86 -30.72 -16.80 3.51
C TRP A 86 -30.62 -17.21 4.99
N LYS A 87 -31.38 -16.56 5.88
CA LYS A 87 -31.42 -16.94 7.30
C LYS A 87 -32.01 -18.32 7.51
N ILE A 88 -33.03 -18.70 6.72
CA ILE A 88 -33.61 -20.06 6.76
C ILE A 88 -32.59 -21.07 6.24
N TYR A 89 -31.99 -20.80 5.08
CA TYR A 89 -30.99 -21.66 4.46
C TYR A 89 -29.80 -21.95 5.38
N LEU A 90 -29.26 -20.92 6.02
CA LEU A 90 -28.09 -21.02 6.92
C LEU A 90 -28.43 -21.57 8.32
N ASP A 91 -29.65 -21.94 8.60
CA ASP A 91 -30.07 -22.25 9.97
C ASP A 91 -29.59 -21.17 10.96
N TRP A 92 -30.04 -19.92 10.71
CA TRP A 92 -29.59 -18.76 11.48
C TRP A 92 -29.69 -18.92 13.00
N PRO A 93 -30.75 -19.53 13.56
CA PRO A 93 -30.83 -19.82 15.00
C PRO A 93 -29.70 -20.74 15.45
N GLY A 94 -29.44 -21.82 14.71
CA GLY A 94 -28.35 -22.75 15.00
C GLY A 94 -26.97 -22.05 14.94
N LEU A 95 -26.71 -21.29 13.88
CA LEU A 95 -25.45 -20.56 13.72
C LEU A 95 -25.21 -19.56 14.88
N THR A 96 -26.23 -18.77 15.22
CA THR A 96 -26.10 -17.78 16.31
C THR A 96 -25.99 -18.43 17.68
N LEU A 97 -26.66 -19.56 17.92
CA LEU A 97 -26.55 -20.33 19.16
C LEU A 97 -25.10 -20.87 19.34
N GLN A 98 -24.52 -21.44 18.29
CA GLN A 98 -23.14 -21.93 18.32
C GLN A 98 -22.14 -20.79 18.57
N ALA A 99 -22.35 -19.63 17.99
CA ALA A 99 -21.50 -18.46 18.16
C ALA A 99 -21.65 -17.79 19.53
N ALA A 100 -22.79 -17.97 20.23
CA ALA A 100 -23.09 -17.27 21.48
C ALA A 100 -22.10 -17.63 22.60
N SER A 101 -21.72 -18.90 22.73
CA SER A 101 -20.80 -19.38 23.76
C SER A 101 -20.17 -20.71 23.35
N ALA A 102 -18.89 -20.88 23.66
CA ALA A 102 -18.20 -22.15 23.46
C ALA A 102 -18.78 -23.33 24.28
N LYS A 103 -19.56 -23.04 25.32
CA LYS A 103 -20.33 -24.06 26.06
C LYS A 103 -21.39 -24.73 25.19
N ASN A 104 -21.95 -24.00 24.23
CA ASN A 104 -22.94 -24.47 23.26
C ASN A 104 -22.34 -25.24 22.09
N ALA A 105 -21.02 -25.34 22.02
CA ALA A 105 -20.32 -25.96 20.91
C ALA A 105 -20.70 -27.44 20.75
N ASP A 106 -21.37 -27.73 19.64
CA ASP A 106 -21.77 -29.07 19.21
C ASP A 106 -21.12 -29.31 17.81
N LEU A 107 -20.16 -30.25 17.79
CA LEU A 107 -19.36 -30.50 16.58
C LEU A 107 -20.20 -30.95 15.39
N PRO A 108 -21.17 -31.86 15.52
CA PRO A 108 -22.06 -32.21 14.41
C PRO A 108 -22.80 -31.01 13.80
N THR A 109 -23.35 -30.13 14.65
CA THR A 109 -24.02 -28.91 14.20
C THR A 109 -23.05 -27.96 13.49
N LEU A 110 -21.84 -27.75 14.04
CA LEU A 110 -20.83 -26.90 13.40
C LEU A 110 -20.43 -27.43 12.01
N LYS A 111 -20.20 -28.73 11.88
CA LYS A 111 -19.86 -29.37 10.60
C LYS A 111 -21.02 -29.29 9.59
N ARG A 112 -22.28 -29.46 10.03
CA ARG A 112 -23.46 -29.27 9.17
C ARG A 112 -23.58 -27.82 8.67
N LEU A 113 -23.38 -26.85 9.56
CA LEU A 113 -23.40 -25.42 9.17
C LEU A 113 -22.25 -25.07 8.20
N GLU A 114 -21.09 -25.69 8.39
CA GLU A 114 -19.95 -25.54 7.48
C GLU A 114 -20.28 -26.07 6.08
N GLN A 115 -20.95 -27.22 5.98
CA GLN A 115 -21.37 -27.78 4.69
C GLN A 115 -22.39 -26.87 3.96
N LEU A 116 -23.31 -26.21 4.68
CA LEU A 116 -24.22 -25.24 4.07
C LEU A 116 -23.46 -24.05 3.44
N LEU A 117 -22.40 -23.58 4.11
CA LEU A 117 -21.57 -22.48 3.60
C LEU A 117 -20.56 -22.91 2.52
N LEU A 118 -20.36 -24.21 2.34
CA LEU A 118 -19.51 -24.79 1.29
C LEU A 118 -20.29 -25.25 0.05
N SER A 119 -21.61 -25.16 0.07
CA SER A 119 -22.44 -25.52 -1.09
C SER A 119 -22.20 -24.58 -2.29
N GLU A 120 -22.76 -24.95 -3.45
CA GLU A 120 -22.60 -24.20 -4.71
C GLU A 120 -23.64 -23.09 -4.91
N GLU A 121 -24.36 -22.71 -3.85
CA GLU A 121 -25.38 -21.65 -3.93
C GLU A 121 -24.74 -20.29 -4.26
N ASN A 122 -25.30 -19.62 -5.28
CA ASN A 122 -24.88 -18.29 -5.71
C ASN A 122 -25.08 -17.27 -4.59
N GLY A 123 -24.06 -16.47 -4.30
CA GLY A 123 -24.05 -15.47 -3.23
C GLY A 123 -23.16 -15.85 -2.05
N LEU A 124 -22.85 -17.15 -1.86
CA LEU A 124 -21.93 -17.61 -0.81
C LEU A 124 -20.47 -17.19 -1.06
N GLU A 125 -20.15 -16.71 -2.25
CA GLU A 125 -18.85 -16.11 -2.61
C GLU A 125 -18.67 -14.69 -2.05
N MET A 126 -19.76 -14.02 -1.61
CA MET A 126 -19.63 -12.69 -1.04
C MET A 126 -18.78 -12.72 0.24
N HIS A 127 -17.93 -11.71 0.41
CA HIS A 127 -16.94 -11.68 1.48
C HIS A 127 -17.50 -11.85 2.90
N GLN A 128 -18.75 -11.44 3.16
CA GLN A 128 -19.41 -11.62 4.45
C GLN A 128 -19.69 -13.10 4.74
N PHE A 129 -20.17 -13.87 3.74
CA PHE A 129 -20.35 -15.31 3.88
C PHE A 129 -19.02 -16.04 4.00
N VAL A 130 -18.02 -15.64 3.20
CA VAL A 130 -16.66 -16.18 3.26
C VAL A 130 -16.04 -15.96 4.64
N ALA A 131 -16.23 -14.77 5.23
CA ALA A 131 -15.73 -14.46 6.57
C ALA A 131 -16.38 -15.37 7.64
N VAL A 132 -17.70 -15.56 7.57
CA VAL A 132 -18.41 -16.48 8.49
C VAL A 132 -17.96 -17.92 8.27
N ARG A 133 -17.85 -18.40 7.02
CA ARG A 133 -17.35 -19.74 6.70
C ARG A 133 -15.99 -20.00 7.33
N ARG A 134 -15.01 -19.09 7.16
CA ARG A 134 -13.67 -19.23 7.72
C ARG A 134 -13.67 -19.24 9.26
N ALA A 135 -14.43 -18.35 9.87
CA ALA A 135 -14.53 -18.29 11.31
C ALA A 135 -15.22 -19.54 11.89
N LEU A 136 -16.24 -20.06 11.17
CA LEU A 136 -16.94 -21.29 11.54
C LEU A 136 -16.04 -22.51 11.41
N SER A 137 -15.29 -22.64 10.30
CA SER A 137 -14.33 -23.71 10.07
C SER A 137 -13.25 -23.71 11.17
N ALA A 138 -12.67 -22.54 11.47
CA ALA A 138 -11.70 -22.41 12.56
C ALA A 138 -12.26 -22.81 13.93
N TYR A 139 -13.52 -22.46 14.19
CA TYR A 139 -14.19 -22.84 15.43
C TYR A 139 -14.48 -24.35 15.48
N ALA A 140 -14.95 -24.94 14.38
CA ALA A 140 -15.19 -26.38 14.29
C ALA A 140 -13.90 -27.19 14.51
N GLU A 141 -12.78 -26.77 13.91
CA GLU A 141 -11.46 -27.40 14.12
C GLU A 141 -10.99 -27.31 15.57
N ALA A 142 -11.17 -26.16 16.22
CA ALA A 142 -10.83 -26.00 17.64
C ALA A 142 -11.71 -26.91 18.55
N VAL A 143 -13.01 -26.99 18.26
CA VAL A 143 -13.93 -27.85 18.99
C VAL A 143 -13.61 -29.32 18.76
N GLU A 144 -13.28 -29.74 17.56
CA GLU A 144 -12.84 -31.10 17.24
C GLU A 144 -11.60 -31.48 18.06
N ALA A 145 -10.58 -30.60 18.04
CA ALA A 145 -9.35 -30.81 18.80
C ALA A 145 -9.57 -30.81 20.34
N ALA A 146 -10.63 -30.14 20.83
CA ALA A 146 -10.95 -30.09 22.25
C ALA A 146 -11.82 -31.25 22.73
N LYS A 147 -12.80 -31.70 21.92
CA LYS A 147 -13.90 -32.54 22.34
C LYS A 147 -13.97 -33.92 21.65
N ALA A 148 -13.32 -34.11 20.50
CA ALA A 148 -13.41 -35.38 19.77
C ALA A 148 -12.69 -36.50 20.54
N PRO A 149 -13.32 -37.68 20.72
CA PRO A 149 -12.70 -38.80 21.42
C PRO A 149 -11.37 -39.26 20.82
N GLN A 150 -11.21 -39.06 19.48
CA GLN A 150 -10.00 -39.39 18.69
C GLN A 150 -9.12 -38.19 18.33
N ALA A 151 -9.23 -37.07 19.04
CA ALA A 151 -8.52 -35.83 18.68
C ALA A 151 -7.00 -36.04 18.52
N GLN A 152 -6.37 -36.81 19.40
CA GLN A 152 -4.95 -37.16 19.30
C GLN A 152 -4.63 -37.99 18.04
N ALA A 153 -5.47 -38.96 17.68
CA ALA A 153 -5.27 -39.78 16.49
C ALA A 153 -5.47 -38.93 15.21
N LEU A 154 -6.44 -38.03 15.18
CA LEU A 154 -6.65 -37.08 14.10
C LEU A 154 -5.46 -36.15 13.96
N TYR A 155 -4.93 -35.65 15.08
CA TYR A 155 -3.73 -34.82 15.07
C TYR A 155 -2.54 -35.57 14.44
N LYS A 156 -2.23 -36.79 14.87
CA LYS A 156 -1.16 -37.63 14.27
C LYS A 156 -1.36 -37.79 12.77
N THR A 157 -2.57 -38.11 12.34
CA THR A 157 -2.91 -38.27 10.91
C THR A 157 -2.67 -36.99 10.14
N ARG A 158 -3.04 -35.84 10.69
CA ARG A 158 -2.79 -34.51 10.07
C ARG A 158 -1.29 -34.21 9.94
N MET A 159 -0.51 -34.52 10.97
CA MET A 159 0.94 -34.35 10.95
C MET A 159 1.61 -35.24 9.88
N GLN A 160 1.17 -36.51 9.76
CA GLN A 160 1.63 -37.40 8.71
C GLN A 160 1.27 -36.90 7.31
N LYS A 161 0.03 -36.41 7.13
CA LYS A 161 -0.40 -35.79 5.86
C LYS A 161 0.41 -34.54 5.53
N LEU A 162 0.70 -33.68 6.53
CA LEU A 162 1.52 -32.50 6.34
C LEU A 162 2.95 -32.88 5.91
N SER A 163 3.56 -33.84 6.60
CA SER A 163 4.87 -34.37 6.23
C SER A 163 4.90 -34.89 4.78
N ALA A 164 3.90 -35.70 4.41
CA ALA A 164 3.78 -36.24 3.06
C ALA A 164 3.56 -35.14 2.00
N ALA A 165 2.74 -34.13 2.28
CA ALA A 165 2.50 -32.99 1.40
C ALA A 165 3.77 -32.15 1.20
N VAL A 166 4.52 -31.89 2.29
CA VAL A 166 5.80 -31.16 2.21
C VAL A 166 6.82 -31.96 1.39
N ALA A 167 6.92 -33.28 1.58
CA ALA A 167 7.82 -34.15 0.81
C ALA A 167 7.43 -34.19 -0.68
N ALA A 168 6.14 -34.30 -0.98
CA ALA A 168 5.65 -34.27 -2.37
C ALA A 168 5.94 -32.92 -3.02
N GLY A 169 5.70 -31.82 -2.32
CA GLY A 169 6.03 -30.47 -2.81
C GLY A 169 7.52 -30.26 -3.06
N ALA A 170 8.38 -30.78 -2.17
CA ALA A 170 9.83 -30.74 -2.36
C ALA A 170 10.29 -31.51 -3.62
N THR A 171 9.58 -32.58 -3.98
CA THR A 171 9.92 -33.40 -5.15
C THR A 171 9.39 -32.79 -6.45
N ALA A 172 8.14 -32.30 -6.44
CA ALA A 172 7.48 -31.76 -7.64
C ALA A 172 7.83 -30.29 -7.91
N GLY A 173 8.02 -29.49 -6.87
CA GLY A 173 8.35 -28.06 -6.97
C GLY A 173 7.23 -27.19 -7.58
N THR A 174 6.01 -27.71 -7.71
CA THR A 174 4.88 -27.01 -8.35
C THR A 174 3.90 -26.49 -7.32
N THR A 175 3.21 -25.41 -7.67
CA THR A 175 2.13 -24.83 -6.82
C THR A 175 1.03 -25.85 -6.54
N GLU A 176 0.71 -26.71 -7.51
CA GLU A 176 -0.29 -27.77 -7.33
C GLU A 176 0.09 -28.76 -6.23
N ALA A 177 1.32 -29.28 -6.26
CA ALA A 177 1.81 -30.21 -5.25
C ALA A 177 1.86 -29.59 -3.84
N LEU A 178 2.15 -28.29 -3.76
CA LEU A 178 2.24 -27.53 -2.51
C LEU A 178 0.88 -27.05 -2.00
N ALA A 179 -0.14 -26.99 -2.83
CA ALA A 179 -1.46 -26.47 -2.48
C ALA A 179 -2.13 -27.22 -1.30
N ALA A 180 -1.86 -28.52 -1.15
CA ALA A 180 -2.37 -29.32 -0.04
C ALA A 180 -1.81 -28.91 1.33
N ILE A 181 -0.66 -28.22 1.35
CA ILE A 181 0.01 -27.78 2.59
C ILE A 181 -0.83 -26.72 3.31
N GLY A 182 -1.36 -25.72 2.57
CA GLY A 182 -2.10 -24.60 3.15
C GLY A 182 -3.25 -25.00 4.05
N PRO A 183 -4.22 -25.82 3.60
CA PRO A 183 -5.33 -26.31 4.42
C PRO A 183 -4.87 -27.09 5.67
N LEU A 184 -3.82 -27.90 5.55
CA LEU A 184 -3.29 -28.66 6.70
C LEU A 184 -2.65 -27.74 7.75
N LEU A 185 -1.88 -26.74 7.29
CA LEU A 185 -1.35 -25.71 8.20
C LEU A 185 -2.47 -24.95 8.89
N ALA A 186 -3.52 -24.56 8.15
CA ALA A 186 -4.68 -23.87 8.73
C ALA A 186 -5.38 -24.69 9.81
N GLN A 187 -5.64 -25.97 9.57
CA GLN A 187 -6.28 -26.85 10.55
C GLN A 187 -5.48 -26.97 11.85
N LEU A 188 -4.16 -27.12 11.74
CA LEU A 188 -3.26 -27.21 12.89
C LEU A 188 -3.15 -25.86 13.63
N GLU A 189 -3.03 -24.77 12.90
CA GLU A 189 -2.93 -23.42 13.46
C GLU A 189 -4.23 -23.01 14.18
N GLN A 190 -5.39 -23.28 13.58
CA GLN A 190 -6.71 -22.98 14.15
C GLN A 190 -7.00 -23.79 15.41
N SER A 191 -6.46 -24.99 15.50
CA SER A 191 -6.52 -25.84 16.69
C SER A 191 -5.38 -25.60 17.69
N GLY A 192 -4.47 -24.64 17.42
CA GLY A 192 -3.34 -24.31 18.30
C GLY A 192 -2.30 -25.42 18.45
N GLN A 193 -2.19 -26.30 17.43
CA GLN A 193 -1.30 -27.45 17.43
C GLN A 193 0.03 -27.17 16.71
N ALA A 194 1.05 -27.95 17.00
CA ALA A 194 2.33 -28.01 16.28
C ALA A 194 2.99 -26.65 15.98
N PRO A 195 3.16 -25.72 16.94
CA PRO A 195 3.61 -24.38 16.65
C PRO A 195 5.02 -24.31 16.06
N VAL A 196 5.91 -25.26 16.38
CA VAL A 196 7.28 -25.27 15.85
C VAL A 196 7.30 -25.76 14.40
N ALA A 197 6.60 -26.87 14.11
CA ALA A 197 6.47 -27.36 12.74
C ALA A 197 5.76 -26.34 11.85
N LEU A 198 4.68 -25.72 12.32
CA LEU A 198 3.97 -24.65 11.61
C LEU A 198 4.90 -23.48 11.28
N ALA A 199 5.64 -22.96 12.27
CA ALA A 199 6.54 -21.83 12.06
C ALA A 199 7.61 -22.16 11.00
N LYS A 200 8.20 -23.35 11.07
CA LYS A 200 9.24 -23.78 10.12
C LYS A 200 8.69 -24.01 8.71
N VAL A 201 7.56 -24.70 8.55
CA VAL A 201 6.96 -24.90 7.23
C VAL A 201 6.51 -23.56 6.64
N ARG A 202 5.84 -22.73 7.42
CA ARG A 202 5.43 -21.38 7.00
C ARG A 202 6.61 -20.50 6.59
N SER A 203 7.76 -20.61 7.24
CA SER A 203 8.95 -19.82 6.88
C SER A 203 9.44 -20.08 5.45
N VAL A 204 9.12 -21.24 4.89
CA VAL A 204 9.50 -21.60 3.51
C VAL A 204 8.36 -21.36 2.51
N VAL A 205 7.12 -21.80 2.85
CA VAL A 205 6.00 -21.73 1.89
C VAL A 205 5.17 -20.44 2.01
N ASN A 206 5.64 -19.47 2.77
CA ASN A 206 4.90 -18.24 3.04
C ASN A 206 5.77 -16.98 2.89
N GLN A 207 6.71 -17.02 1.93
CA GLN A 207 7.53 -15.88 1.55
C GLN A 207 6.67 -14.81 0.85
N PRO A 208 7.09 -13.55 0.83
CA PRO A 208 6.41 -12.53 0.03
C PRO A 208 6.23 -12.98 -1.41
N ASN A 209 5.07 -12.69 -1.99
CA ASN A 209 4.73 -13.08 -3.37
C ASN A 209 4.51 -11.89 -4.32
N LEU A 210 4.81 -10.67 -3.84
CA LEU A 210 4.91 -9.46 -4.64
C LEU A 210 6.11 -8.64 -4.19
N TYR A 211 6.95 -8.26 -5.15
CA TYR A 211 8.04 -7.30 -4.99
C TYR A 211 7.92 -6.24 -6.07
N LEU A 212 7.95 -4.99 -5.69
CA LEU A 212 7.95 -3.84 -6.59
C LEU A 212 9.08 -2.92 -6.17
N ASP A 213 10.00 -2.67 -7.09
CA ASP A 213 11.12 -1.77 -6.92
C ASP A 213 11.03 -0.63 -7.92
N ILE A 214 11.16 0.59 -7.46
CA ILE A 214 11.05 1.82 -8.24
C ILE A 214 12.33 2.62 -8.04
N ASN A 215 13.05 2.87 -9.11
CA ASN A 215 14.26 3.68 -9.07
C ASN A 215 13.91 5.16 -8.87
N GLU A 216 14.74 5.89 -8.12
CA GLU A 216 14.59 7.33 -7.87
C GLU A 216 14.47 8.13 -9.17
N SER A 217 15.21 7.74 -10.20
CA SER A 217 15.21 8.41 -11.50
C SER A 217 13.82 8.48 -12.15
N LEU A 218 12.96 7.46 -11.93
CA LEU A 218 11.58 7.47 -12.44
C LEU A 218 10.77 8.60 -11.82
N LEU A 219 10.76 8.67 -10.49
CA LEU A 219 10.03 9.73 -9.78
C LEU A 219 10.69 11.09 -9.98
N GLY A 220 12.02 11.12 -10.01
CA GLY A 220 12.79 12.32 -10.33
C GLY A 220 12.43 12.89 -11.68
N SER A 221 12.28 12.07 -12.72
CA SER A 221 11.92 12.54 -14.08
C SER A 221 10.57 13.28 -14.12
N ALA A 222 9.65 12.95 -13.22
CA ALA A 222 8.34 13.60 -13.12
C ALA A 222 8.35 14.88 -12.26
N VAL A 223 9.35 15.03 -11.39
CA VAL A 223 9.38 16.07 -10.35
C VAL A 223 10.50 17.07 -10.56
N ASN A 224 11.70 16.58 -10.94
CA ASN A 224 12.91 17.41 -11.09
C ASN A 224 12.74 18.44 -12.19
N ARG A 225 13.04 19.71 -11.87
CA ARG A 225 12.91 20.79 -12.83
C ARG A 225 13.72 22.00 -12.42
N SER A 226 14.05 22.80 -13.44
CA SER A 226 14.61 24.13 -13.26
C SER A 226 13.51 25.16 -12.96
N ILE A 227 13.88 26.13 -12.16
CA ILE A 227 13.10 27.34 -11.92
C ILE A 227 13.80 28.49 -12.60
N ASP A 228 13.08 29.23 -13.41
CA ASP A 228 13.53 30.47 -14.05
C ASP A 228 12.33 31.41 -14.16
N GLN A 229 12.20 32.34 -13.20
CA GLN A 229 11.04 33.22 -13.16
C GLN A 229 11.35 34.58 -12.59
N THR A 230 10.71 35.59 -13.15
CA THR A 230 10.76 36.97 -12.68
C THR A 230 9.45 37.35 -12.01
N ALA A 231 9.54 37.97 -10.82
CA ALA A 231 8.39 38.42 -10.08
C ALA A 231 8.59 39.86 -9.56
N ALA A 232 7.50 40.58 -9.38
CA ALA A 232 7.53 41.90 -8.75
C ALA A 232 7.85 41.77 -7.26
N VAL A 233 8.70 42.62 -6.76
CA VAL A 233 8.97 42.80 -5.32
C VAL A 233 8.18 44.01 -4.84
N ASN A 234 7.29 43.79 -3.85
CA ASN A 234 6.56 44.84 -3.17
C ASN A 234 6.49 44.48 -1.68
N ASP A 235 7.27 45.17 -0.87
CA ASP A 235 7.44 44.81 0.55
C ASP A 235 7.65 46.05 1.41
N VAL A 236 7.54 45.87 2.74
CA VAL A 236 7.86 46.88 3.73
C VAL A 236 8.87 46.32 4.70
N ILE A 237 10.13 46.75 4.63
CA ILE A 237 11.21 46.34 5.50
C ILE A 237 11.64 47.50 6.40
N LEU A 238 11.58 47.31 7.73
CA LEU A 238 11.92 48.33 8.71
C LEU A 238 11.24 49.69 8.46
N GLY A 239 9.96 49.66 8.04
CA GLY A 239 9.18 50.86 7.74
C GLY A 239 9.57 51.55 6.42
N THR A 240 10.42 50.94 5.56
CA THR A 240 10.77 51.40 4.22
C THR A 240 9.98 50.61 3.20
N ARG A 241 9.20 51.28 2.36
CA ARG A 241 8.52 50.63 1.24
C ARG A 241 9.56 50.30 0.13
N ILE A 242 9.60 49.04 -0.24
CA ILE A 242 10.52 48.49 -1.22
C ILE A 242 9.72 47.99 -2.42
N CYS A 243 10.01 48.53 -3.60
CA CYS A 243 9.39 48.09 -4.85
C CYS A 243 10.48 47.78 -5.87
N GLY A 244 10.22 46.78 -6.74
CA GLY A 244 11.18 46.41 -7.80
C GLY A 244 10.82 45.08 -8.44
N SER A 245 11.83 44.39 -8.96
CA SER A 245 11.71 43.05 -9.54
C SER A 245 12.80 42.14 -8.99
N GLY A 246 12.47 40.85 -8.89
CA GLY A 246 13.39 39.78 -8.55
C GLY A 246 13.31 38.68 -9.57
N HIS A 247 14.46 38.19 -9.98
CA HIS A 247 14.63 37.07 -10.89
C HIS A 247 15.17 35.89 -10.08
N THR A 248 14.44 34.76 -10.07
CA THR A 248 14.79 33.56 -9.34
C THR A 248 15.16 32.44 -10.29
N THR A 249 16.35 31.90 -10.11
CA THR A 249 16.82 30.68 -10.80
C THR A 249 17.19 29.61 -9.81
N GLY A 250 16.94 28.35 -10.16
CA GLY A 250 17.22 27.25 -9.26
C GLY A 250 16.71 25.90 -9.75
N LEU A 251 16.76 24.91 -8.86
CA LEU A 251 16.34 23.53 -9.13
C LEU A 251 15.43 23.05 -8.01
N VAL A 252 14.43 22.27 -8.39
CA VAL A 252 13.69 21.38 -7.48
C VAL A 252 14.11 19.96 -7.81
N LEU A 253 14.57 19.22 -6.81
CA LEU A 253 15.03 17.84 -6.93
C LEU A 253 14.26 16.96 -5.95
N LEU A 254 14.03 15.73 -6.37
CA LEU A 254 13.50 14.67 -5.53
C LEU A 254 14.65 13.76 -5.15
N ASP A 255 14.80 13.49 -3.87
CA ASP A 255 15.81 12.57 -3.34
C ASP A 255 15.13 11.55 -2.41
N PHE A 256 15.55 10.30 -2.50
CA PHE A 256 15.14 9.28 -1.54
C PHE A 256 16.01 9.36 -0.28
N VAL A 257 15.39 9.09 0.85
CA VAL A 257 16.08 9.02 2.14
C VAL A 257 15.96 7.60 2.67
N PRO A 258 17.07 6.92 2.99
CA PRO A 258 17.03 5.56 3.51
C PRO A 258 16.16 5.43 4.76
N ALA A 259 15.22 4.51 4.71
CA ALA A 259 14.34 4.18 5.83
C ALA A 259 13.86 2.73 5.70
N ALA A 260 13.93 1.98 6.81
CA ALA A 260 13.69 0.55 6.80
C ALA A 260 12.21 0.16 6.88
N ASP A 261 11.34 1.01 7.43
CA ASP A 261 9.95 0.70 7.80
C ASP A 261 8.90 1.57 7.07
N ARG A 262 9.35 2.44 6.18
CA ARG A 262 8.54 3.36 5.39
C ARG A 262 9.34 3.90 4.22
N ALA A 263 8.69 4.48 3.22
CA ALA A 263 9.41 5.26 2.23
C ALA A 263 9.46 6.73 2.65
N ILE A 264 10.65 7.33 2.52
CA ILE A 264 10.88 8.74 2.77
C ILE A 264 11.41 9.38 1.50
N VAL A 265 10.74 10.44 1.06
CA VAL A 265 11.07 11.21 -0.12
C VAL A 265 11.20 12.68 0.27
N ASP A 266 12.35 13.27 0.02
CA ASP A 266 12.59 14.69 0.21
C ASP A 266 12.44 15.44 -1.13
N LEU A 267 11.69 16.51 -1.11
CA LEU A 267 11.65 17.50 -2.18
C LEU A 267 12.54 18.67 -1.76
N ASN A 268 13.66 18.82 -2.44
CA ASN A 268 14.65 19.84 -2.16
C ASN A 268 14.57 20.95 -3.20
N LEU A 269 14.55 22.20 -2.73
CA LEU A 269 14.67 23.39 -3.52
C LEU A 269 16.00 24.05 -3.21
N ASP A 270 16.80 24.31 -4.23
CA ASP A 270 17.98 25.18 -4.18
C ASP A 270 17.82 26.28 -5.24
N ALA A 271 17.74 27.53 -4.80
CA ALA A 271 17.50 28.65 -5.70
C ALA A 271 18.20 29.93 -5.28
N ILE A 272 18.49 30.77 -6.25
CA ILE A 272 19.07 32.11 -6.05
C ILE A 272 18.08 33.12 -6.63
N ASN A 273 17.72 34.11 -5.80
CA ASN A 273 16.95 35.26 -6.25
C ASN A 273 17.88 36.47 -6.34
N GLN A 274 17.94 37.08 -7.53
CA GLN A 274 18.60 38.35 -7.78
C GLN A 274 17.54 39.44 -7.91
N SER A 275 17.62 40.49 -7.12
CA SER A 275 16.60 41.53 -7.07
C SER A 275 17.18 42.92 -7.27
N ASN A 276 16.48 43.74 -8.04
CA ASN A 276 16.75 45.18 -8.18
C ASN A 276 15.54 45.93 -7.61
N THR A 277 15.80 46.67 -6.51
CA THR A 277 14.72 47.29 -5.77
C THR A 277 14.99 48.76 -5.45
N ILE A 278 13.92 49.49 -5.24
CA ILE A 278 13.92 50.88 -4.80
C ILE A 278 13.21 50.99 -3.49
N GLY A 279 13.93 51.37 -2.44
CA GLY A 279 13.41 51.65 -1.12
C GLY A 279 13.16 53.14 -0.94
N THR A 280 11.93 53.54 -0.51
CA THR A 280 11.59 54.94 -0.27
C THR A 280 11.13 55.11 1.15
N ARG A 281 11.77 56.09 1.87
CA ARG A 281 11.40 56.52 3.21
C ARG A 281 11.48 58.03 3.33
N GLY A 282 10.33 58.69 3.36
CA GLY A 282 10.26 60.14 3.36
C GLY A 282 10.86 60.73 2.09
N ARG A 283 11.96 61.51 2.22
CA ARG A 283 12.64 62.19 1.11
C ARG A 283 13.85 61.41 0.59
N VAL A 284 14.17 60.27 1.14
CA VAL A 284 15.33 59.45 0.78
C VAL A 284 14.85 58.27 -0.07
N THR A 285 15.46 58.09 -1.22
CA THR A 285 15.26 56.95 -2.12
C THR A 285 16.58 56.24 -2.31
N VAL A 286 16.60 54.92 -2.01
CA VAL A 286 17.75 54.04 -2.09
C VAL A 286 17.51 53.00 -3.18
N ARG A 287 18.43 52.83 -4.09
CA ARG A 287 18.43 51.71 -5.05
C ARG A 287 19.34 50.63 -4.54
N THR A 288 18.87 49.40 -4.56
CA THR A 288 19.64 48.27 -4.05
C THR A 288 19.60 47.13 -5.05
N HIS A 289 20.72 46.42 -5.10
CA HIS A 289 20.82 45.11 -5.74
C HIS A 289 20.96 44.07 -4.62
N GLY A 290 20.10 43.07 -4.61
CA GLY A 290 20.09 42.01 -3.60
C GLY A 290 20.26 40.64 -4.22
N VAL A 291 21.02 39.78 -3.57
CA VAL A 291 21.14 38.34 -3.87
C VAL A 291 20.67 37.56 -2.65
N THR A 292 19.65 36.76 -2.85
CA THR A 292 19.10 35.88 -1.76
C THR A 292 19.23 34.44 -2.18
N LYS A 293 19.97 33.63 -1.40
CA LYS A 293 19.95 32.17 -1.51
C LYS A 293 18.73 31.63 -0.78
N LEU A 294 18.07 30.67 -1.40
CA LEU A 294 16.82 30.08 -0.94
C LEU A 294 16.97 28.56 -0.95
N ASP A 295 16.87 27.93 0.23
CA ASP A 295 16.90 26.50 0.39
C ASP A 295 15.61 26.06 1.09
N ALA A 296 14.94 25.02 0.57
CA ALA A 296 13.79 24.44 1.24
C ALA A 296 13.74 22.93 1.05
N ARG A 297 13.27 22.24 2.08
CA ARG A 297 13.06 20.81 2.06
C ARG A 297 11.66 20.47 2.54
N LYS A 298 10.95 19.62 1.80
CA LYS A 298 9.66 19.04 2.15
C LYS A 298 9.78 17.54 2.21
N ARG A 299 9.68 16.95 3.40
CA ARG A 299 9.71 15.50 3.59
C ARG A 299 8.33 14.91 3.44
N ILE A 300 8.21 13.92 2.56
CA ILE A 300 7.02 13.12 2.30
C ILE A 300 7.28 11.71 2.83
N ILE A 301 6.31 11.16 3.54
CA ILE A 301 6.35 9.83 4.14
C ILE A 301 5.25 8.99 3.52
N ILE A 302 5.62 7.81 3.01
CA ILE A 302 4.70 6.82 2.43
C ILE A 302 4.77 5.58 3.30
N SER A 303 3.63 5.13 3.81
CA SER A 303 3.50 3.96 4.67
C SER A 303 2.20 3.21 4.36
N GLU A 304 1.96 2.11 5.05
CA GLU A 304 0.68 1.37 4.96
C GLU A 304 -0.56 2.23 5.29
N GLN A 305 -0.39 3.28 6.09
CA GLN A 305 -1.47 4.19 6.46
C GLN A 305 -1.78 5.21 5.34
N GLY A 306 -0.87 5.38 4.39
CA GLY A 306 -1.00 6.30 3.27
C GLY A 306 0.17 7.27 3.15
N VAL A 307 -0.10 8.40 2.52
CA VAL A 307 0.88 9.46 2.23
C VAL A 307 0.66 10.62 3.20
N SER A 308 1.73 11.06 3.83
CA SER A 308 1.76 12.22 4.73
C SER A 308 3.00 13.06 4.46
N ALA A 309 3.08 14.26 5.02
CA ALA A 309 4.25 15.10 4.89
C ALA A 309 4.54 15.89 6.17
N LEU A 310 5.81 16.17 6.41
CA LEU A 310 6.25 17.07 7.47
C LEU A 310 6.16 18.53 7.03
N PRO A 311 6.13 19.48 7.97
CA PRO A 311 6.23 20.92 7.66
C PRO A 311 7.49 21.22 6.85
N VAL A 312 7.43 22.23 5.98
CA VAL A 312 8.58 22.68 5.19
C VAL A 312 9.67 23.25 6.10
N GLU A 313 10.88 22.76 5.93
CA GLU A 313 12.09 23.39 6.43
C GLU A 313 12.59 24.37 5.36
N ALA A 314 12.79 25.64 5.71
CA ALA A 314 13.21 26.66 4.76
C ALA A 314 14.29 27.55 5.36
N HIS A 315 15.32 27.81 4.58
CA HIS A 315 16.42 28.72 4.87
C HIS A 315 16.53 29.79 3.80
N ALA A 316 16.92 30.99 4.21
CA ALA A 316 17.21 32.07 3.29
C ALA A 316 18.38 32.89 3.84
N SER A 317 19.30 33.28 2.96
CA SER A 317 20.41 34.17 3.28
C SER A 317 20.44 35.29 2.24
N ALA A 318 20.33 36.53 2.72
CA ALA A 318 20.23 37.72 1.88
C ALA A 318 21.49 38.58 2.02
N ASN A 319 22.04 39.01 0.87
CA ASN A 319 23.10 39.99 0.80
C ASN A 319 22.64 41.15 -0.10
N THR A 320 22.74 42.39 0.38
CA THR A 320 22.23 43.56 -0.30
C THR A 320 23.33 44.61 -0.46
N SER A 321 23.48 45.12 -1.68
CA SER A 321 24.37 46.25 -2.01
C SER A 321 23.56 47.46 -2.41
N THR A 322 24.00 48.63 -1.96
CA THR A 322 23.40 49.92 -2.39
C THR A 322 24.01 50.38 -3.72
N THR A 323 23.19 50.48 -4.74
CA THR A 323 23.61 50.88 -6.08
C THR A 323 23.34 52.37 -6.37
N GLY A 324 22.56 53.04 -5.53
CA GLY A 324 22.28 54.48 -5.68
C GLY A 324 21.52 55.05 -4.49
N LEU A 325 21.76 56.34 -4.24
CA LEU A 325 21.07 57.16 -3.23
C LEU A 325 20.61 58.47 -3.84
N SER A 326 19.34 58.77 -3.70
CA SER A 326 18.73 60.02 -4.18
C SER A 326 17.98 60.73 -3.06
N ILE A 327 18.08 62.03 -2.99
CA ILE A 327 17.44 62.87 -1.98
C ILE A 327 16.65 63.99 -2.70
N SER A 328 15.39 64.10 -2.43
CA SER A 328 14.47 65.08 -3.04
C SER A 328 14.50 66.45 -2.31
N LYS A 329 15.72 67.03 -2.16
CA LYS A 329 15.91 68.40 -1.58
C LYS A 329 17.15 69.02 -2.15
N ASN A 330 17.11 70.34 -2.45
CA ASN A 330 18.23 71.08 -3.08
C ASN A 330 19.18 71.74 -2.04
N CYS A 331 18.76 72.04 -0.81
CA CYS A 331 19.58 72.68 0.21
C CYS A 331 20.10 71.65 1.24
N GLY A 332 21.40 71.62 1.52
CA GLY A 332 22.04 70.72 2.47
C GLY A 332 22.19 69.27 1.97
N LYS A 333 22.09 69.00 0.68
CA LYS A 333 22.10 67.69 0.02
C LYS A 333 23.29 66.80 0.43
N GLN A 334 24.52 67.39 0.47
CA GLN A 334 25.75 66.64 0.81
C GLN A 334 25.76 66.16 2.27
N ILE A 335 25.28 66.95 3.22
CA ILE A 335 25.25 66.61 4.65
C ILE A 335 24.21 65.51 4.86
N ILE A 336 23.02 65.64 4.27
CA ILE A 336 21.94 64.65 4.33
C ILE A 336 22.41 63.33 3.66
N GLN A 337 23.17 63.40 2.57
CA GLN A 337 23.74 62.25 1.88
C GLN A 337 24.72 61.48 2.76
N ARG A 338 25.65 62.16 3.44
CA ARG A 338 26.61 61.52 4.41
C ARG A 338 25.90 60.84 5.56
N ILE A 339 24.90 61.54 6.16
CA ILE A 339 24.10 60.98 7.26
C ILE A 339 23.30 59.77 6.77
N ALA A 340 22.67 59.87 5.60
CA ALA A 340 21.91 58.75 5.02
C ALA A 340 22.78 57.57 4.69
N THR A 341 23.97 57.75 4.07
CA THR A 341 24.91 56.67 3.77
C THR A 341 25.37 55.94 5.02
N LYS A 342 25.74 56.68 6.09
CA LYS A 342 26.14 56.11 7.39
C LYS A 342 24.97 55.29 7.97
N LYS A 343 23.77 55.87 8.00
CA LYS A 343 22.55 55.22 8.56
C LYS A 343 22.18 53.97 7.77
N ILE A 344 22.30 53.97 6.45
CA ILE A 344 22.07 52.78 5.58
C ILE A 344 23.04 51.66 5.92
N ALA A 345 24.35 52.00 6.07
CA ALA A 345 25.35 51.00 6.43
C ALA A 345 25.10 50.40 7.83
N GLU A 346 24.71 51.19 8.81
CA GLU A 346 24.37 50.75 10.16
C GLU A 346 23.12 49.86 10.20
N MET A 347 22.12 50.17 9.37
CA MET A 347 20.85 49.43 9.32
C MET A 347 20.88 48.23 8.38
N ARG A 348 21.89 48.08 7.54
CA ARG A 348 22.02 47.01 6.54
C ARG A 348 21.86 45.60 7.18
N PRO A 349 22.60 45.24 8.25
CA PRO A 349 22.46 43.89 8.83
C PRO A 349 21.04 43.59 9.33
N GLN A 350 20.38 44.59 9.91
CA GLN A 350 18.98 44.45 10.39
C GLN A 350 18.01 44.34 9.21
N ALA A 351 18.25 45.02 8.11
CA ALA A 351 17.42 44.94 6.90
C ALA A 351 17.59 43.59 6.21
N GLU A 352 18.81 43.07 6.11
CA GLU A 352 19.11 41.76 5.57
C GLU A 352 18.45 40.66 6.42
N ALA A 353 18.56 40.70 7.74
CA ALA A 353 17.91 39.75 8.64
C ALA A 353 16.38 39.77 8.52
N ALA A 354 15.79 40.96 8.38
CA ALA A 354 14.35 41.12 8.15
C ALA A 354 13.92 40.57 6.78
N ALA A 355 14.73 40.78 5.73
CA ALA A 355 14.51 40.25 4.40
C ALA A 355 14.62 38.73 4.38
N GLU A 356 15.62 38.14 5.06
CA GLU A 356 15.77 36.69 5.24
C GLU A 356 14.56 36.06 5.95
N GLN A 357 14.09 36.67 7.02
CA GLN A 357 12.93 36.20 7.75
C GLN A 357 11.67 36.22 6.87
N ALA A 358 11.47 37.32 6.11
CA ALA A 358 10.35 37.46 5.18
C ALA A 358 10.45 36.43 4.04
N ALA A 359 11.64 36.20 3.48
CA ALA A 359 11.89 35.23 2.45
C ALA A 359 11.62 33.80 2.94
N ARG A 360 12.14 33.42 4.11
CA ARG A 360 11.87 32.11 4.75
C ARG A 360 10.38 31.88 4.99
N LYS A 361 9.68 32.86 5.51
CA LYS A 361 8.23 32.74 5.76
C LYS A 361 7.46 32.53 4.47
N ARG A 362 7.76 33.31 3.42
CA ARG A 362 7.11 33.17 2.12
C ARG A 362 7.41 31.83 1.47
N LEU A 363 8.69 31.44 1.45
CA LEU A 363 9.13 30.18 0.87
C LEU A 363 8.42 29.00 1.53
N ARG A 364 8.36 28.97 2.88
CA ARG A 364 7.65 27.94 3.63
C ARG A 364 6.16 27.92 3.28
N SER A 365 5.49 29.08 3.32
CA SER A 365 4.05 29.14 3.02
C SER A 365 3.75 28.69 1.59
N GLN A 366 4.51 29.17 0.60
CA GLN A 366 4.29 28.82 -0.81
C GLN A 366 4.57 27.34 -1.10
N PHE A 367 5.63 26.81 -0.52
CA PHE A 367 5.98 25.39 -0.73
C PHE A 367 4.96 24.45 -0.06
N ASP A 368 4.51 24.79 1.17
CA ASP A 368 3.44 24.05 1.83
C ASP A 368 2.11 24.14 1.05
N GLU A 369 1.73 25.32 0.60
CA GLU A 369 0.48 25.56 -0.11
C GLU A 369 0.43 24.82 -1.47
N GLN A 370 1.54 24.82 -2.20
CA GLN A 370 1.64 24.14 -3.49
C GLN A 370 1.69 22.60 -3.36
N THR A 371 2.22 22.07 -2.26
CA THR A 371 2.35 20.62 -2.06
C THR A 371 1.16 20.01 -1.31
N ALA A 372 0.41 20.80 -0.53
CA ALA A 372 -0.67 20.30 0.32
C ALA A 372 -1.79 19.60 -0.49
N GLY A 373 -2.27 20.24 -1.56
CA GLY A 373 -3.33 19.69 -2.41
C GLY A 373 -2.95 18.34 -3.04
N PRO A 374 -1.83 18.25 -3.76
CA PRO A 374 -1.32 17.01 -4.32
C PRO A 374 -1.09 15.90 -3.29
N ILE A 375 -0.51 16.19 -2.12
CA ILE A 375 -0.29 15.21 -1.06
C ILE A 375 -1.62 14.70 -0.50
N ALA A 376 -2.56 15.60 -0.22
CA ALA A 376 -3.90 15.24 0.25
C ALA A 376 -4.63 14.36 -0.78
N LYS A 377 -4.51 14.69 -2.08
CA LYS A 377 -5.07 13.89 -3.16
C LYS A 377 -4.43 12.50 -3.21
N ALA A 378 -3.11 12.39 -3.13
CA ALA A 378 -2.41 11.10 -3.13
C ALA A 378 -2.84 10.23 -1.94
N SER A 379 -2.97 10.81 -0.74
CA SER A 379 -3.46 10.11 0.44
C SER A 379 -4.93 9.67 0.29
N ALA A 380 -5.79 10.53 -0.25
CA ALA A 380 -7.18 10.19 -0.52
C ALA A 380 -7.31 9.09 -1.59
N ASP A 381 -6.57 9.18 -2.69
CA ASP A 381 -6.55 8.18 -3.76
C ASP A 381 -6.05 6.82 -3.24
N TYR A 382 -5.00 6.79 -2.41
CA TYR A 382 -4.54 5.58 -1.75
C TYR A 382 -5.66 4.93 -0.91
N GLN A 383 -6.37 5.70 -0.10
CA GLN A 383 -7.45 5.19 0.74
C GLN A 383 -8.66 4.73 -0.07
N THR A 384 -9.09 5.50 -1.08
CA THR A 384 -10.35 5.27 -1.78
C THR A 384 -10.22 4.33 -2.97
N LYS A 385 -9.08 4.35 -3.67
CA LYS A 385 -8.86 3.55 -4.88
C LYS A 385 -8.08 2.26 -4.62
N PHE A 386 -7.28 2.22 -3.55
CA PHE A 386 -6.43 1.08 -3.24
C PHE A 386 -6.83 0.41 -1.91
N ARG A 387 -6.57 1.05 -0.78
CA ARG A 387 -6.66 0.39 0.53
C ARG A 387 -8.08 -0.08 0.87
N ARG A 388 -9.07 0.79 0.78
CA ARG A 388 -10.45 0.47 1.13
C ARG A 388 -11.05 -0.62 0.22
N PRO A 389 -10.98 -0.53 -1.12
CA PRO A 389 -11.50 -1.58 -2.00
C PRO A 389 -10.85 -2.94 -1.77
N LEU A 390 -9.54 -2.97 -1.49
CA LEU A 390 -8.84 -4.22 -1.19
C LEU A 390 -9.27 -4.80 0.16
N LEU A 391 -9.46 -3.96 1.20
CA LEU A 391 -9.98 -4.40 2.50
C LEU A 391 -11.41 -4.94 2.39
N GLU A 392 -12.28 -4.22 1.70
CA GLU A 392 -13.69 -4.60 1.52
C GLU A 392 -13.86 -5.91 0.76
N ARG A 393 -12.93 -6.21 -0.16
CA ARG A 393 -12.92 -7.46 -0.94
C ARG A 393 -12.09 -8.58 -0.30
N GLY A 394 -11.41 -8.32 0.82
CA GLY A 394 -10.51 -9.28 1.44
C GLY A 394 -9.20 -9.50 0.67
N TRP A 395 -8.82 -8.56 -0.22
CA TRP A 395 -7.63 -8.65 -1.06
C TRP A 395 -6.43 -7.90 -0.50
N TYR A 396 -6.62 -7.13 0.57
CA TYR A 396 -5.51 -6.42 1.19
C TYR A 396 -4.45 -7.43 1.67
N PRO A 397 -3.16 -7.21 1.41
CA PRO A 397 -2.11 -8.14 1.79
C PRO A 397 -2.02 -8.28 3.32
N GLU A 398 -1.71 -9.49 3.81
CA GLU A 398 -1.47 -9.77 5.22
C GLU A 398 -0.13 -9.24 5.71
N PHE A 399 0.78 -9.03 4.78
CA PHE A 399 2.07 -8.40 5.02
C PHE A 399 2.32 -7.39 3.91
N LEU A 400 2.61 -6.16 4.29
CA LEU A 400 3.00 -5.08 3.40
C LEU A 400 4.18 -4.35 4.05
N HIS A 401 5.30 -4.30 3.36
CA HIS A 401 6.50 -3.62 3.80
C HIS A 401 6.93 -2.61 2.75
N ILE A 402 7.15 -1.38 3.17
CA ILE A 402 7.57 -0.29 2.30
C ILE A 402 8.86 0.27 2.89
N ASN A 403 9.88 0.45 2.07
CA ASN A 403 11.15 1.03 2.48
C ASN A 403 11.76 1.89 1.37
N THR A 404 12.77 2.68 1.70
CA THR A 404 13.63 3.38 0.74
C THR A 404 15.10 3.16 1.06
N SER A 405 15.90 3.01 0.02
CA SER A 405 17.34 3.19 0.02
C SER A 405 17.69 4.57 -0.57
N ASP A 406 18.98 4.83 -0.83
CA ASP A 406 19.42 6.08 -1.49
C ASP A 406 18.94 6.20 -2.95
N SER A 407 18.60 5.09 -3.61
CA SER A 407 18.28 5.08 -5.04
C SER A 407 16.99 4.35 -5.39
N GLN A 408 16.37 3.66 -4.43
CA GLN A 408 15.27 2.75 -4.71
C GLN A 408 14.19 2.83 -3.63
N LEU A 409 12.94 2.87 -4.07
CA LEU A 409 11.75 2.63 -3.25
C LEU A 409 11.32 1.20 -3.48
N SER A 410 11.21 0.40 -2.40
CA SER A 410 10.81 -0.99 -2.45
C SER A 410 9.51 -1.23 -1.71
N ILE A 411 8.61 -1.97 -2.34
CA ILE A 411 7.35 -2.45 -1.77
C ILE A 411 7.36 -3.97 -1.83
N VAL A 412 7.24 -4.60 -0.68
CA VAL A 412 7.21 -6.06 -0.55
C VAL A 412 5.89 -6.44 0.10
N ALA A 413 5.14 -7.33 -0.54
CA ALA A 413 3.84 -7.74 -0.03
C ALA A 413 3.66 -9.26 -0.08
N ARG A 414 2.81 -9.75 0.83
CA ARG A 414 2.36 -11.14 0.84
C ARG A 414 0.84 -11.18 0.92
N LYS A 415 0.25 -11.85 -0.06
CA LYS A 415 -1.17 -12.18 -0.07
C LYS A 415 -1.35 -13.68 -0.05
N ALA A 416 -1.73 -14.21 1.12
CA ALA A 416 -2.12 -15.59 1.30
C ALA A 416 -3.01 -15.69 2.54
N LEU A 417 -4.15 -16.31 2.41
CA LEU A 417 -5.02 -16.58 3.53
C LEU A 417 -4.45 -17.69 4.41
N VAL A 418 -5.05 -17.92 5.57
CA VAL A 418 -4.54 -18.91 6.53
C VAL A 418 -4.47 -20.32 5.94
N ASP A 419 -5.39 -20.65 5.01
CA ASP A 419 -5.51 -21.92 4.29
C ASP A 419 -4.80 -21.94 2.94
N GLN A 420 -4.05 -20.90 2.61
CA GLN A 420 -3.26 -20.76 1.39
C GLN A 420 -1.76 -20.76 1.71
N ILE A 421 -0.96 -21.01 0.69
CA ILE A 421 0.49 -20.76 0.69
C ILE A 421 0.79 -19.48 -0.09
N ALA A 422 1.91 -18.84 0.21
CA ALA A 422 2.45 -17.74 -0.58
C ALA A 422 3.66 -18.23 -1.41
N ALA A 423 4.65 -17.37 -1.69
CA ALA A 423 5.80 -17.81 -2.44
C ALA A 423 6.62 -18.86 -1.66
N PHE A 424 7.09 -19.85 -2.39
CA PHE A 424 7.95 -20.93 -1.91
C PHE A 424 9.29 -20.97 -2.67
N THR A 425 9.49 -20.05 -3.60
CA THR A 425 10.76 -19.82 -4.31
C THR A 425 11.23 -18.38 -4.07
N PRO A 426 12.55 -18.13 -4.05
CA PRO A 426 13.07 -16.78 -3.92
C PRO A 426 12.71 -15.97 -5.19
N PRO A 427 12.53 -14.66 -5.06
CA PRO A 427 12.30 -13.80 -6.22
C PRO A 427 13.55 -13.82 -7.11
N PRO A 428 13.40 -13.71 -8.44
CA PRO A 428 14.54 -13.53 -9.34
C PRO A 428 15.29 -12.23 -9.04
N ALA A 429 16.56 -12.18 -9.45
CA ALA A 429 17.38 -11.00 -9.28
C ALA A 429 16.76 -9.77 -9.98
N VAL A 430 16.94 -8.59 -9.38
CA VAL A 430 16.55 -7.33 -10.01
C VAL A 430 17.57 -6.99 -11.11
N ASP A 431 17.10 -6.56 -12.26
CA ASP A 431 17.94 -5.92 -13.26
C ASP A 431 18.41 -4.56 -12.71
N PRO A 432 19.72 -4.33 -12.52
CA PRO A 432 20.24 -3.09 -11.97
C PRO A 432 19.87 -1.84 -12.79
N ASP A 433 19.64 -1.99 -14.09
CA ASP A 433 19.31 -0.91 -15.00
C ASP A 433 17.80 -0.66 -15.10
N ALA A 434 16.97 -1.49 -14.46
CA ALA A 434 15.53 -1.34 -14.49
C ALA A 434 15.09 -0.09 -13.71
N VAL A 435 14.33 0.77 -14.37
CA VAL A 435 13.71 1.97 -13.75
C VAL A 435 12.57 1.58 -12.83
N ILE A 436 11.87 0.48 -13.17
CA ILE A 436 10.85 -0.18 -12.36
C ILE A 436 11.00 -1.69 -12.55
N SER A 437 10.93 -2.44 -11.46
CA SER A 437 10.93 -3.90 -11.46
C SER A 437 9.74 -4.41 -10.66
N SER A 438 8.93 -5.28 -11.29
CA SER A 438 7.83 -5.96 -10.62
C SER A 438 8.05 -7.47 -10.73
N ARG A 439 8.11 -8.14 -9.57
CA ARG A 439 8.31 -9.60 -9.49
C ARG A 439 7.14 -10.18 -8.72
N VAL A 440 6.40 -11.03 -9.39
CA VAL A 440 5.15 -11.61 -8.89
C VAL A 440 5.26 -13.12 -8.95
N HIS A 441 5.07 -13.76 -7.80
CA HIS A 441 4.96 -15.21 -7.76
C HIS A 441 3.53 -15.62 -8.15
N GLU A 442 3.35 -16.72 -8.87
CA GLU A 442 2.07 -17.25 -9.35
C GLU A 442 1.03 -17.40 -8.24
N THR A 443 1.45 -17.73 -7.02
CA THR A 443 0.55 -17.83 -5.87
C THR A 443 -0.19 -16.53 -5.55
N LEU A 444 0.35 -15.36 -5.89
CA LEU A 444 -0.39 -14.11 -5.73
C LEU A 444 -1.64 -14.10 -6.60
N VAL A 445 -1.49 -14.52 -7.87
CA VAL A 445 -2.59 -14.55 -8.83
C VAL A 445 -3.58 -15.64 -8.46
N ASN A 446 -3.11 -16.85 -8.17
CA ASN A 446 -3.93 -17.98 -7.78
C ASN A 446 -4.74 -17.69 -6.50
N ASN A 447 -4.10 -17.12 -5.48
CA ASN A 447 -4.77 -16.72 -4.23
C ASN A 447 -5.80 -15.60 -4.46
N ALA A 448 -5.47 -14.61 -5.29
CA ALA A 448 -6.39 -13.55 -5.64
C ALA A 448 -7.59 -14.08 -6.46
N ALA A 449 -7.35 -14.97 -7.41
CA ALA A 449 -8.39 -15.62 -8.20
C ALA A 449 -9.35 -16.42 -7.32
N GLU A 450 -8.85 -17.14 -6.33
CA GLU A 450 -9.70 -17.87 -5.38
C GLU A 450 -10.61 -16.94 -4.57
N ILE A 451 -10.10 -15.80 -4.13
CA ILE A 451 -10.89 -14.79 -3.42
C ILE A 451 -11.94 -14.14 -4.34
N ALA A 452 -11.59 -13.92 -5.62
CA ALA A 452 -12.42 -13.20 -6.58
C ALA A 452 -13.49 -14.07 -7.23
N LEU A 453 -13.13 -15.30 -7.57
CA LEU A 453 -13.88 -16.17 -8.47
C LEU A 453 -14.41 -17.43 -7.77
N GLY A 454 -13.84 -17.82 -6.63
CA GLY A 454 -14.13 -19.08 -5.96
C GLY A 454 -15.61 -19.28 -5.65
N GLY A 455 -16.25 -20.22 -6.35
CA GLY A 455 -17.69 -20.53 -6.26
C GLY A 455 -18.60 -19.55 -6.98
N ARG A 456 -18.05 -18.61 -7.76
CA ARG A 456 -18.83 -17.61 -8.50
C ARG A 456 -19.24 -18.17 -9.86
N THR A 457 -20.50 -17.91 -10.23
CA THR A 457 -20.98 -18.10 -11.60
C THR A 457 -20.86 -16.77 -12.34
N ILE A 458 -20.24 -16.76 -13.49
CA ILE A 458 -20.14 -15.63 -14.41
C ILE A 458 -20.85 -16.02 -15.69
N ASP A 459 -21.78 -15.21 -16.13
CA ASP A 459 -22.49 -15.37 -17.39
C ASP A 459 -22.05 -14.31 -18.42
N GLN A 460 -22.55 -14.43 -19.64
CA GLN A 460 -22.27 -13.50 -20.71
C GLN A 460 -22.63 -12.04 -20.32
N THR A 461 -23.74 -11.84 -19.63
CA THR A 461 -24.23 -10.50 -19.24
C THR A 461 -23.26 -9.84 -18.25
N ASP A 462 -22.67 -10.63 -17.34
CA ASP A 462 -21.66 -10.16 -16.40
C ASP A 462 -20.40 -9.70 -17.13
N VAL A 463 -19.94 -10.48 -18.13
CA VAL A 463 -18.76 -10.13 -18.93
C VAL A 463 -18.98 -8.85 -19.73
N GLU A 464 -20.13 -8.72 -20.38
CA GLU A 464 -20.51 -7.51 -21.12
C GLU A 464 -20.61 -6.28 -20.20
N LYS A 465 -21.12 -6.46 -18.98
CA LYS A 465 -21.18 -5.40 -17.98
C LYS A 465 -19.78 -4.98 -17.53
N MET A 466 -18.92 -5.94 -17.19
CA MET A 466 -17.53 -5.66 -16.81
C MET A 466 -16.76 -4.96 -17.92
N ALA A 467 -16.91 -5.38 -19.16
CA ALA A 467 -16.28 -4.75 -20.30
C ALA A 467 -16.72 -3.29 -20.48
N ARG A 468 -18.03 -3.03 -20.34
CA ARG A 468 -18.58 -1.65 -20.36
C ARG A 468 -18.04 -0.78 -19.24
N GLU A 469 -17.97 -1.30 -18.02
CA GLU A 469 -17.45 -0.57 -16.86
C GLU A 469 -15.95 -0.24 -16.98
N GLN A 470 -15.18 -1.10 -17.67
CA GLN A 470 -13.75 -0.90 -17.92
C GLN A 470 -13.45 -0.20 -19.25
N ASN A 471 -14.47 0.19 -20.01
CA ASN A 471 -14.36 0.78 -21.34
C ASN A 471 -13.51 -0.09 -22.31
N THR A 472 -13.71 -1.41 -22.24
CA THR A 472 -13.08 -2.41 -23.10
C THR A 472 -14.12 -3.13 -23.94
N THR A 473 -13.67 -3.82 -25.00
CA THR A 473 -14.53 -4.65 -25.83
C THR A 473 -14.47 -6.11 -25.36
N VAL A 474 -15.60 -6.81 -25.38
CA VAL A 474 -15.63 -8.26 -25.15
C VAL A 474 -14.94 -8.94 -26.33
N HIS A 475 -14.08 -9.93 -26.07
CA HIS A 475 -13.43 -10.72 -27.12
C HIS A 475 -14.49 -11.51 -27.90
N GLU A 476 -14.30 -11.65 -29.22
CA GLU A 476 -15.27 -12.28 -30.13
C GLU A 476 -15.66 -13.72 -29.70
N SER A 477 -14.73 -14.47 -29.15
CA SER A 477 -14.96 -15.84 -28.63
C SER A 477 -15.91 -15.92 -27.41
N LEU A 478 -16.17 -14.80 -26.75
CA LEU A 478 -17.05 -14.71 -25.59
C LEU A 478 -18.45 -14.16 -25.95
N HIS A 479 -18.68 -13.82 -27.22
CA HIS A 479 -20.00 -13.51 -27.71
C HIS A 479 -20.79 -14.79 -27.96
N SER A 480 -22.03 -14.81 -27.53
CA SER A 480 -22.93 -15.93 -27.86
C SER A 480 -23.30 -15.89 -29.35
N ASP A 481 -23.37 -17.05 -29.96
CA ASP A 481 -24.09 -17.24 -31.17
C ASP A 481 -25.59 -16.95 -30.91
N PRO A 482 -26.28 -16.10 -31.72
CA PRO A 482 -27.70 -15.83 -31.55
C PRO A 482 -28.58 -17.05 -31.49
N ASP A 483 -28.14 -18.15 -32.09
CA ASP A 483 -28.84 -19.43 -32.18
C ASP A 483 -28.53 -20.41 -31.02
N GLN A 484 -27.65 -20.00 -30.07
CA GLN A 484 -27.27 -20.81 -28.89
C GLN A 484 -27.75 -20.18 -27.60
N PRO A 485 -28.07 -20.98 -26.57
CA PRO A 485 -28.39 -20.43 -25.25
C PRO A 485 -27.15 -19.70 -24.66
N PRO A 486 -27.37 -18.61 -23.88
CA PRO A 486 -26.29 -17.86 -23.28
C PRO A 486 -25.45 -18.79 -22.39
N TRP A 487 -24.13 -18.67 -22.49
CA TRP A 487 -23.23 -19.47 -21.69
C TRP A 487 -23.09 -18.92 -20.25
N SER A 488 -22.82 -19.82 -19.33
CA SER A 488 -22.38 -19.48 -17.98
C SER A 488 -21.26 -20.42 -17.52
N ILE A 489 -20.33 -19.91 -16.71
CA ILE A 489 -19.20 -20.65 -16.14
C ILE A 489 -19.30 -20.52 -14.63
N THR A 490 -19.42 -21.65 -13.93
CA THR A 490 -19.30 -21.70 -12.48
C THR A 490 -17.88 -22.12 -12.11
N PHE A 491 -17.18 -21.25 -11.41
CA PHE A 491 -15.81 -21.51 -10.97
C PHE A 491 -15.81 -22.42 -9.74
N ALA A 492 -14.84 -23.33 -9.69
CA ALA A 492 -14.61 -24.14 -8.50
C ALA A 492 -14.38 -23.23 -7.28
N ARG A 493 -14.88 -23.63 -6.11
CA ARG A 493 -14.77 -22.81 -4.89
C ARG A 493 -13.34 -22.68 -4.38
N LEU A 494 -12.56 -23.74 -4.52
CA LEU A 494 -11.14 -23.76 -4.24
C LEU A 494 -10.39 -23.86 -5.56
N ARG A 495 -9.34 -23.07 -5.73
CA ARG A 495 -8.49 -23.06 -6.93
C ARG A 495 -9.29 -22.90 -8.24
N PRO A 496 -10.09 -21.85 -8.38
CA PRO A 496 -10.95 -21.61 -9.56
C PRO A 496 -10.14 -21.38 -10.83
N VAL A 497 -8.94 -20.87 -10.70
CA VAL A 497 -7.95 -20.64 -11.75
C VAL A 497 -6.61 -21.07 -11.19
N GLU A 498 -5.86 -21.78 -11.97
CA GLU A 498 -4.51 -22.18 -11.64
C GLU A 498 -3.57 -21.67 -12.74
N LEU A 499 -2.70 -20.77 -12.33
CA LEU A 499 -1.65 -20.23 -13.17
C LEU A 499 -0.36 -20.92 -12.75
N ASP A 500 0.33 -21.52 -13.70
CA ASP A 500 1.65 -22.10 -13.53
C ASP A 500 2.64 -21.29 -14.36
N ALA A 501 3.67 -20.77 -13.70
CA ALA A 501 4.72 -19.98 -14.32
C ALA A 501 6.00 -20.80 -14.38
N ASP A 502 6.20 -21.51 -15.50
CA ASP A 502 7.38 -22.31 -15.75
C ASP A 502 8.31 -21.60 -16.76
N ASN A 503 9.57 -21.39 -16.36
CA ASN A 503 10.61 -20.75 -17.18
C ASN A 503 10.20 -19.41 -17.80
N GLY A 504 9.53 -18.56 -17.01
CA GLY A 504 9.08 -17.24 -17.46
C GLY A 504 7.91 -17.27 -18.45
N ARG A 505 7.24 -18.41 -18.62
CA ARG A 505 6.04 -18.57 -19.45
C ARG A 505 4.86 -18.93 -18.58
N ILE A 506 3.72 -18.30 -18.86
CA ILE A 506 2.43 -18.64 -18.26
C ILE A 506 1.84 -19.80 -19.04
N LYS A 507 1.44 -20.84 -18.34
CA LYS A 507 0.67 -21.97 -18.88
C LYS A 507 -0.78 -21.87 -18.44
#